data_3091de18eba7d037c7955653159ef751
#
_entry.id   3091de18eba7d037c7955653159ef751
#
_cell.length_a   1.000
_cell.length_b   1.000
_cell.length_c   1.000
_cell.angle_alpha   90.00
_cell.angle_beta   90.00
_cell.angle_gamma   90.00
#
_symmetry.space_group_name_H-M   'P 1'
#
loop_
_entity.id
_entity.type
_entity.pdbx_description
1 polymer ?
#
loop_
_entity_poly.entity_id
_entity_poly.type
_entity_poly.pdbx_seq_one_letter_code
_entity_poly.pdbx_strand_id
1 'polypeptide(L)'
;MTLNSLPAWTALQSHFEQIRHARLRDWFAPENDRAPTRAERFTVPGGGLAADFSKNRVNDDTLRLLVQLAREAGVEARRDAMFAGEIVNPTEGRAALHTALRATDPYAPFHAQVSAERAKMATFARALRSGAWTGYTGKRIRHVINIGIGGSDLGPKMVTHALHHVATPDISTHFVSNVDGADLARVLEQVAPEETLAIIVSKTFTTLETMTNARSLRDWFVARGCPEHALAKHFVGVSANPAEVVKFGIAADNVFEMWDWVGGRYSLWSAVGLSIMLAIGPEQFDELLAGANDMDRHFRDAPLERNLPALLGLIGIWYRNFFGSQSYLVAPYSEALHYLPSYLQQLEMESNGKSARLDGTFVDYPTSAVTWGEPGTNGQHAFFQMLHQGPTIVPIDFIAVLTPEHPLASHHPKLLANCFAQSEALMLGRTLDEARKVAGPGKEALAPHLTFPGNRPTTTLLVDALTPRTLGALIALYEHKVLVQATVWDINPFDQWGVELGKILGKVVEADLSAESVDPAKHDSSTTALIERARAALKR
;
A
#
# COMPACT_ATOMS: atom_id res chain seq x y z
N MET A 1 16.66 23.65 -8.24
CA MET A 1 16.28 23.70 -9.68
C MET A 1 14.88 23.13 -9.81
N THR A 2 14.04 23.66 -10.68
CA THR A 2 12.72 23.08 -10.94
C THR A 2 12.84 21.86 -11.85
N LEU A 3 11.96 20.88 -11.71
CA LEU A 3 11.95 19.67 -12.53
C LEU A 3 12.01 19.99 -14.04
N ASN A 4 11.21 20.97 -14.47
CA ASN A 4 11.14 21.38 -15.87
C ASN A 4 12.44 22.03 -16.40
N SER A 5 13.36 22.41 -15.53
CA SER A 5 14.66 23.00 -15.91
C SER A 5 15.80 21.98 -16.03
N LEU A 6 15.55 20.70 -15.68
CA LEU A 6 16.54 19.65 -15.77
C LEU A 6 16.81 19.27 -17.25
N PRO A 7 18.07 19.16 -17.68
CA PRO A 7 18.41 18.75 -19.05
C PRO A 7 17.77 17.42 -19.48
N ALA A 8 17.75 16.44 -18.58
CA ALA A 8 17.13 15.13 -18.85
C ALA A 8 15.60 15.25 -19.05
N TRP A 9 14.92 16.18 -18.36
CA TRP A 9 13.50 16.43 -18.57
C TRP A 9 13.21 16.93 -19.99
N THR A 10 13.97 17.95 -20.44
CA THR A 10 13.84 18.49 -21.80
C THR A 10 14.15 17.43 -22.86
N ALA A 11 15.18 16.61 -22.61
CA ALA A 11 15.51 15.48 -23.50
C ALA A 11 14.38 14.44 -23.56
N LEU A 12 13.74 14.13 -22.42
CA LEU A 12 12.58 13.23 -22.37
C LEU A 12 11.37 13.81 -23.10
N GLN A 13 11.11 15.10 -23.02
CA GLN A 13 10.05 15.76 -23.79
C GLN A 13 10.27 15.59 -25.30
N SER A 14 11.50 15.85 -25.76
CA SER A 14 11.86 15.67 -27.17
C SER A 14 11.78 14.20 -27.61
N HIS A 15 12.23 13.28 -26.77
CA HIS A 15 12.16 11.85 -27.01
C HIS A 15 10.70 11.34 -27.05
N PHE A 16 9.84 11.85 -26.16
CA PHE A 16 8.42 11.54 -26.14
C PHE A 16 7.74 11.83 -27.47
N GLU A 17 8.00 13.02 -28.05
CA GLU A 17 7.44 13.39 -29.37
C GLU A 17 7.85 12.40 -30.48
N GLN A 18 9.05 11.83 -30.38
CA GLN A 18 9.54 10.84 -31.35
C GLN A 18 8.85 9.49 -31.23
N ILE A 19 8.58 9.00 -29.98
CA ILE A 19 8.12 7.63 -29.77
C ILE A 19 6.66 7.51 -29.31
N ARG A 20 5.95 8.62 -29.05
CA ARG A 20 4.56 8.56 -28.53
C ARG A 20 3.57 7.82 -29.42
N HIS A 21 3.88 7.66 -30.71
CA HIS A 21 3.06 6.91 -31.67
C HIS A 21 3.58 5.49 -31.95
N ALA A 22 4.74 5.11 -31.38
CA ALA A 22 5.28 3.77 -31.54
C ALA A 22 4.33 2.72 -30.95
N ARG A 23 4.26 1.58 -31.61
CA ARG A 23 3.37 0.48 -31.21
C ARG A 23 4.17 -0.65 -30.59
N LEU A 24 3.74 -1.13 -29.45
CA LEU A 24 4.36 -2.27 -28.78
C LEU A 24 4.36 -3.52 -29.65
N ARG A 25 3.26 -3.80 -30.38
CA ARG A 25 3.17 -4.96 -31.28
C ARG A 25 4.29 -4.98 -32.33
N ASP A 26 4.72 -3.80 -32.79
CA ASP A 26 5.79 -3.70 -33.80
C ASP A 26 7.15 -4.02 -33.16
N TRP A 27 7.36 -3.67 -31.92
CA TRP A 27 8.59 -3.97 -31.16
C TRP A 27 8.72 -5.46 -30.83
N PHE A 28 7.61 -6.20 -30.78
CA PHE A 28 7.57 -7.65 -30.58
C PHE A 28 7.43 -8.44 -31.89
N ALA A 29 7.45 -7.77 -33.05
CA ALA A 29 7.44 -8.47 -34.32
C ALA A 29 8.74 -9.29 -34.48
N PRO A 30 8.69 -10.54 -35.01
CA PRO A 30 9.87 -11.42 -35.07
C PRO A 30 11.10 -10.84 -35.74
N GLU A 31 10.92 -9.94 -36.71
CA GLU A 31 11.99 -9.22 -37.40
C GLU A 31 12.69 -8.18 -36.51
N ASN A 32 12.00 -7.66 -35.48
CA ASN A 32 12.48 -6.63 -34.57
C ASN A 32 12.90 -7.19 -33.21
N ASP A 33 12.30 -8.31 -32.76
CA ASP A 33 12.54 -8.93 -31.44
C ASP A 33 13.54 -10.08 -31.54
N ARG A 34 14.80 -9.73 -31.87
CA ARG A 34 15.92 -10.68 -32.00
C ARG A 34 16.66 -10.82 -30.65
N ALA A 35 17.47 -11.88 -30.52
CA ALA A 35 18.29 -12.13 -29.35
C ALA A 35 19.39 -11.06 -29.14
N PRO A 36 19.60 -10.52 -27.94
CA PRO A 36 18.71 -10.71 -26.80
C PRO A 36 17.34 -10.10 -27.04
N THR A 37 16.29 -10.87 -26.80
CA THR A 37 14.89 -10.45 -26.99
C THR A 37 14.54 -9.25 -26.11
N ARG A 38 13.47 -8.55 -26.48
CA ARG A 38 12.96 -7.45 -25.67
C ARG A 38 12.64 -7.89 -24.24
N ALA A 39 12.05 -9.06 -24.05
CA ALA A 39 11.78 -9.62 -22.73
C ALA A 39 13.07 -9.82 -21.92
N GLU A 40 14.12 -10.39 -22.51
CA GLU A 40 15.43 -10.57 -21.85
C GLU A 40 16.08 -9.24 -21.43
N ARG A 41 16.00 -8.21 -22.29
CA ARG A 41 16.59 -6.89 -22.03
C ARG A 41 15.86 -6.12 -20.94
N PHE A 42 14.53 -6.20 -20.91
CA PHE A 42 13.68 -5.40 -20.04
C PHE A 42 13.17 -6.16 -18.82
N THR A 43 13.61 -7.39 -18.58
CA THR A 43 13.36 -8.09 -17.31
C THR A 43 14.47 -7.80 -16.31
N VAL A 44 14.09 -7.33 -15.13
CA VAL A 44 15.02 -6.93 -14.08
C VAL A 44 14.71 -7.72 -12.80
N PRO A 45 15.63 -8.58 -12.36
CA PRO A 45 15.52 -9.23 -11.03
C PRO A 45 16.02 -8.29 -9.94
N GLY A 46 15.43 -8.41 -8.73
CA GLY A 46 15.87 -7.66 -7.56
C GLY A 46 15.10 -8.02 -6.30
N GLY A 47 15.80 -8.13 -5.16
CA GLY A 47 15.19 -8.36 -3.85
C GLY A 47 14.36 -9.66 -3.73
N GLY A 48 14.67 -10.69 -4.53
CA GLY A 48 13.90 -11.94 -4.55
C GLY A 48 12.64 -11.91 -5.45
N LEU A 49 12.49 -10.84 -6.26
CA LEU A 49 11.43 -10.66 -7.25
C LEU A 49 12.03 -10.44 -8.63
N ALA A 50 11.19 -10.43 -9.67
CA ALA A 50 11.57 -9.94 -10.98
C ALA A 50 10.43 -9.10 -11.58
N ALA A 51 10.77 -8.10 -12.39
CA ALA A 51 9.81 -7.29 -13.14
C ALA A 51 10.10 -7.37 -14.63
N ASP A 52 9.10 -7.75 -15.41
CA ASP A 52 9.11 -7.63 -16.86
C ASP A 52 8.51 -6.28 -17.26
N PHE A 53 9.37 -5.36 -17.69
CA PHE A 53 9.00 -4.04 -18.21
C PHE A 53 8.82 -4.05 -19.75
N SER A 54 8.98 -5.18 -20.41
CA SER A 54 9.04 -5.27 -21.88
C SER A 54 7.78 -4.76 -22.57
N LYS A 55 6.61 -4.88 -21.94
CA LYS A 55 5.34 -4.40 -22.47
C LYS A 55 5.01 -2.95 -22.08
N ASN A 56 6.01 -2.18 -21.67
CA ASN A 56 5.92 -0.73 -21.52
C ASN A 56 6.33 -0.01 -22.81
N ARG A 57 5.76 1.18 -23.03
CA ARG A 57 6.08 2.04 -24.19
C ARG A 57 7.38 2.81 -23.93
N VAL A 58 8.45 2.05 -23.72
CA VAL A 58 9.81 2.51 -23.47
C VAL A 58 10.80 1.74 -24.37
N ASN A 59 11.90 2.36 -24.73
CA ASN A 59 13.04 1.73 -25.35
C ASN A 59 14.31 2.01 -24.54
N ASP A 60 15.47 1.57 -25.02
CA ASP A 60 16.75 1.75 -24.31
C ASP A 60 17.06 3.24 -24.06
N ASP A 61 16.78 4.11 -25.05
CA ASP A 61 16.95 5.56 -24.88
C ASP A 61 16.00 6.14 -23.84
N THR A 62 14.75 5.69 -23.80
CA THR A 62 13.79 6.10 -22.77
C THR A 62 14.32 5.78 -21.38
N LEU A 63 14.77 4.53 -21.16
CA LEU A 63 15.31 4.12 -19.84
C LEU A 63 16.59 4.90 -19.50
N ARG A 64 17.49 5.08 -20.44
CA ARG A 64 18.71 5.87 -20.26
C ARG A 64 18.39 7.31 -19.82
N LEU A 65 17.44 7.96 -20.47
CA LEU A 65 17.03 9.33 -20.16
C LEU A 65 16.29 9.41 -18.81
N LEU A 66 15.46 8.42 -18.47
CA LEU A 66 14.78 8.34 -17.18
C LEU A 66 15.78 8.15 -16.04
N VAL A 67 16.78 7.30 -16.21
CA VAL A 67 17.87 7.14 -15.24
C VAL A 67 18.70 8.41 -15.11
N GLN A 68 18.97 9.09 -16.20
CA GLN A 68 19.63 10.40 -16.15
C GLN A 68 18.79 11.43 -15.37
N LEU A 69 17.47 11.45 -15.58
CA LEU A 69 16.56 12.31 -14.82
C LEU A 69 16.64 12.00 -13.32
N ALA A 70 16.66 10.72 -12.92
CA ALA A 70 16.80 10.31 -11.53
C ALA A 70 18.11 10.82 -10.90
N ARG A 71 19.23 10.74 -11.64
CA ARG A 71 20.52 11.28 -11.20
C ARG A 71 20.50 12.79 -11.05
N GLU A 72 19.98 13.50 -12.04
CA GLU A 72 19.86 14.97 -12.01
C GLU A 72 18.93 15.46 -10.88
N ALA A 73 17.88 14.69 -10.56
CA ALA A 73 16.97 14.94 -9.45
C ALA A 73 17.54 14.54 -8.07
N GLY A 74 18.68 13.86 -8.02
CA GLY A 74 19.35 13.46 -6.77
C GLY A 74 18.75 12.26 -6.06
N VAL A 75 18.17 11.30 -6.80
CA VAL A 75 17.53 10.09 -6.22
C VAL A 75 18.52 9.30 -5.36
N GLU A 76 19.76 9.12 -5.82
CA GLU A 76 20.78 8.39 -5.05
C GLU A 76 21.12 9.10 -3.74
N ALA A 77 21.34 10.42 -3.78
CA ALA A 77 21.63 11.20 -2.58
C ALA A 77 20.47 11.18 -1.56
N ARG A 78 19.21 11.31 -2.02
CA ARG A 78 18.05 11.26 -1.13
C ARG A 78 17.81 9.88 -0.54
N ARG A 79 18.05 8.84 -1.32
CA ARG A 79 18.06 7.45 -0.86
C ARG A 79 19.09 7.28 0.26
N ASP A 80 20.33 7.67 0.01
CA ASP A 80 21.44 7.50 0.96
C ASP A 80 21.20 8.30 2.25
N ALA A 81 20.68 9.52 2.15
CA ALA A 81 20.26 10.34 3.29
C ALA A 81 19.16 9.64 4.13
N MET A 82 18.17 9.01 3.48
CA MET A 82 17.13 8.25 4.19
C MET A 82 17.73 7.07 4.97
N PHE A 83 18.61 6.27 4.34
CA PHE A 83 19.25 5.13 5.00
C PHE A 83 20.22 5.57 6.13
N ALA A 84 20.85 6.72 5.98
CA ALA A 84 21.73 7.31 7.01
C ALA A 84 20.96 7.89 8.21
N GLY A 85 19.63 8.02 8.11
CA GLY A 85 18.81 8.60 9.19
C GLY A 85 18.82 10.12 9.23
N GLU A 86 19.15 10.78 8.12
CA GLU A 86 19.07 12.22 8.01
C GLU A 86 17.62 12.72 8.00
N ILE A 87 17.41 14.01 8.20
CA ILE A 87 16.09 14.62 8.17
C ILE A 87 15.61 14.69 6.72
N VAL A 88 14.88 13.65 6.27
CA VAL A 88 14.27 13.57 4.94
C VAL A 88 12.78 13.95 4.93
N ASN A 89 12.21 14.21 6.09
CA ASN A 89 10.87 14.78 6.30
C ASN A 89 11.01 16.20 6.88
N PRO A 90 11.31 17.21 6.06
CA PRO A 90 11.65 18.55 6.54
C PRO A 90 10.45 19.31 7.13
N THR A 91 9.21 19.03 6.68
CA THR A 91 8.00 19.73 7.16
C THR A 91 7.63 19.33 8.59
N GLU A 92 8.08 18.17 9.06
CA GLU A 92 7.92 17.70 10.44
C GLU A 92 9.25 17.66 11.20
N GLY A 93 10.37 18.00 10.56
CA GLY A 93 11.70 18.10 11.18
C GLY A 93 12.27 16.77 11.66
N ARG A 94 11.99 15.65 10.98
CA ARG A 94 12.38 14.30 11.42
C ARG A 94 12.88 13.40 10.29
N ALA A 95 13.59 12.33 10.69
CA ALA A 95 13.96 11.24 9.81
C ALA A 95 12.71 10.42 9.39
N ALA A 96 12.86 9.59 8.35
CA ALA A 96 11.89 8.56 7.97
C ALA A 96 12.64 7.22 7.86
N LEU A 97 12.59 6.43 8.93
CA LEU A 97 13.47 5.28 9.15
C LEU A 97 12.73 3.95 9.22
N HIS A 98 11.67 3.79 8.42
CA HIS A 98 11.02 2.48 8.29
C HIS A 98 11.98 1.37 7.87
N THR A 99 13.06 1.68 7.15
CA THR A 99 14.13 0.74 6.78
C THR A 99 14.94 0.26 7.99
N ALA A 100 15.12 1.08 9.03
CA ALA A 100 15.80 0.68 10.26
C ALA A 100 15.03 -0.40 11.06
N LEU A 101 13.69 -0.44 10.92
CA LEU A 101 12.85 -1.46 11.57
C LEU A 101 13.15 -2.89 11.11
N ARG A 102 13.74 -3.04 9.92
CA ARG A 102 14.01 -4.32 9.26
C ARG A 102 15.50 -4.53 8.92
N ALA A 103 16.35 -3.57 9.32
CA ALA A 103 17.78 -3.66 9.12
C ALA A 103 18.40 -4.80 9.94
N THR A 104 19.31 -5.54 9.31
CA THR A 104 20.10 -6.59 9.97
C THR A 104 21.46 -6.07 10.45
N ASP A 105 21.86 -4.88 10.00
CA ASP A 105 23.10 -4.23 10.41
C ASP A 105 23.00 -3.74 11.87
N PRO A 106 23.85 -4.19 12.80
CA PRO A 106 23.85 -3.74 14.18
C PRO A 106 24.22 -2.25 14.34
N TYR A 107 24.79 -1.63 13.32
CA TYR A 107 25.10 -0.19 13.28
C TYR A 107 23.99 0.65 12.66
N ALA A 108 22.90 0.04 12.21
CA ALA A 108 21.75 0.79 11.71
C ALA A 108 21.18 1.74 12.78
N PRO A 109 20.65 2.90 12.41
CA PRO A 109 20.04 3.83 13.35
C PRO A 109 18.99 3.12 14.23
N PHE A 110 19.03 3.42 15.53
CA PHE A 110 18.09 2.87 16.54
C PHE A 110 18.05 1.34 16.67
N HIS A 111 19.02 0.60 16.14
CA HIS A 111 19.03 -0.88 16.12
C HIS A 111 18.75 -1.51 17.51
N ALA A 112 19.36 -1.00 18.57
CA ALA A 112 19.16 -1.54 19.92
C ALA A 112 17.71 -1.40 20.41
N GLN A 113 17.07 -0.25 20.18
CA GLN A 113 15.66 0.00 20.55
C GLN A 113 14.71 -0.90 19.74
N VAL A 114 14.91 -0.95 18.42
CA VAL A 114 14.11 -1.79 17.51
C VAL A 114 14.21 -3.26 17.89
N SER A 115 15.43 -3.74 18.16
CA SER A 115 15.66 -5.13 18.56
C SER A 115 15.02 -5.47 19.90
N ALA A 116 15.08 -4.56 20.88
CA ALA A 116 14.47 -4.75 22.19
C ALA A 116 12.93 -4.83 22.08
N GLU A 117 12.30 -3.91 21.32
CA GLU A 117 10.85 -3.92 21.13
C GLU A 117 10.38 -5.15 20.35
N ARG A 118 11.09 -5.54 19.30
CA ARG A 118 10.82 -6.78 18.56
C ARG A 118 10.93 -8.03 19.45
N ALA A 119 11.92 -8.10 20.33
CA ALA A 119 12.06 -9.18 21.29
C ALA A 119 10.89 -9.22 22.30
N LYS A 120 10.40 -8.04 22.76
CA LYS A 120 9.21 -7.91 23.60
C LYS A 120 7.96 -8.43 22.88
N MET A 121 7.73 -7.98 21.64
CA MET A 121 6.65 -8.48 20.78
C MET A 121 6.71 -10.00 20.61
N ALA A 122 7.88 -10.55 20.31
CA ALA A 122 8.07 -11.99 20.13
C ALA A 122 7.79 -12.78 21.41
N THR A 123 8.22 -12.29 22.57
CA THR A 123 7.92 -12.89 23.88
C THR A 123 6.42 -12.92 24.14
N PHE A 124 5.74 -11.81 23.93
CA PHE A 124 4.28 -11.73 24.07
C PHE A 124 3.56 -12.66 23.09
N ALA A 125 3.98 -12.66 21.82
CA ALA A 125 3.38 -13.52 20.80
C ALA A 125 3.53 -15.01 21.13
N ARG A 126 4.71 -15.44 21.61
CA ARG A 126 4.91 -16.83 22.03
C ARG A 126 4.04 -17.19 23.23
N ALA A 127 3.91 -16.31 24.23
CA ALA A 127 3.05 -16.53 25.38
C ALA A 127 1.56 -16.69 25.01
N LEU A 128 1.07 -15.84 24.10
CA LEU A 128 -0.32 -15.91 23.64
C LEU A 128 -0.56 -17.16 22.77
N ARG A 129 0.31 -17.43 21.81
CA ARG A 129 0.20 -18.58 20.88
C ARG A 129 0.32 -19.94 21.57
N SER A 130 1.14 -20.05 22.62
CA SER A 130 1.25 -21.26 23.44
C SER A 130 0.08 -21.47 24.39
N GLY A 131 -0.71 -20.40 24.65
CA GLY A 131 -1.78 -20.40 25.66
C GLY A 131 -1.28 -20.12 27.09
N ALA A 132 -0.04 -19.69 27.26
CA ALA A 132 0.48 -19.19 28.54
C ALA A 132 -0.17 -17.84 28.93
N TRP A 133 -0.47 -17.01 27.92
CA TRP A 133 -1.32 -15.83 28.11
C TRP A 133 -2.78 -16.21 27.96
N THR A 134 -3.59 -15.94 28.98
CA THR A 134 -5.02 -16.32 29.04
C THR A 134 -5.91 -15.14 29.37
N GLY A 135 -7.19 -15.22 28.99
CA GLY A 135 -8.21 -14.28 29.37
C GLY A 135 -8.53 -14.31 30.88
N TYR A 136 -9.46 -13.47 31.31
CA TYR A 136 -9.82 -13.30 32.74
C TYR A 136 -10.38 -14.57 33.39
N THR A 137 -10.98 -15.47 32.62
CA THR A 137 -11.49 -16.77 33.07
C THR A 137 -10.46 -17.90 33.03
N GLY A 138 -9.22 -17.64 32.54
CA GLY A 138 -8.20 -18.66 32.31
C GLY A 138 -8.30 -19.37 30.95
N LYS A 139 -9.27 -19.00 30.10
CA LYS A 139 -9.37 -19.52 28.73
C LYS A 139 -8.26 -18.96 27.84
N ARG A 140 -7.83 -19.74 26.85
CA ARG A 140 -6.89 -19.28 25.81
C ARG A 140 -7.51 -18.15 25.00
N ILE A 141 -6.69 -17.20 24.57
CA ILE A 141 -7.07 -16.22 23.57
C ILE A 141 -7.14 -16.88 22.20
N ARG A 142 -8.26 -16.72 21.52
CA ARG A 142 -8.54 -17.23 20.17
C ARG A 142 -8.82 -16.12 19.16
N HIS A 143 -9.21 -14.95 19.66
CA HIS A 143 -9.56 -13.80 18.83
C HIS A 143 -8.66 -12.62 19.17
N VAL A 144 -8.08 -12.01 18.16
CA VAL A 144 -7.31 -10.77 18.25
C VAL A 144 -8.05 -9.70 17.46
N ILE A 145 -8.48 -8.62 18.11
CA ILE A 145 -9.12 -7.48 17.46
C ILE A 145 -8.10 -6.35 17.39
N ASN A 146 -7.65 -6.02 16.17
CA ASN A 146 -6.80 -4.86 15.90
C ASN A 146 -7.69 -3.63 15.68
N ILE A 147 -7.64 -2.65 16.59
CA ILE A 147 -8.36 -1.37 16.44
C ILE A 147 -7.35 -0.30 16.05
N GLY A 148 -7.47 0.18 14.83
CA GLY A 148 -6.60 1.21 14.27
C GLY A 148 -7.15 1.68 12.93
N ILE A 149 -6.69 2.80 12.40
CA ILE A 149 -7.14 3.34 11.12
C ILE A 149 -5.94 3.78 10.27
N GLY A 150 -6.11 3.80 8.95
CA GLY A 150 -5.04 4.14 8.01
C GLY A 150 -3.88 3.16 8.11
N GLY A 151 -2.65 3.65 8.36
CA GLY A 151 -1.46 2.79 8.48
C GLY A 151 -1.51 1.79 9.64
N SER A 152 -2.35 2.04 10.66
CA SER A 152 -2.56 1.13 11.78
C SER A 152 -3.55 -0.02 11.47
N ASP A 153 -4.18 0.00 10.30
CA ASP A 153 -5.12 -1.03 9.81
C ASP A 153 -4.64 -1.66 8.51
N LEU A 154 -4.44 -0.84 7.47
CA LEU A 154 -4.28 -1.31 6.08
C LEU A 154 -3.10 -2.27 5.90
N GLY A 155 -1.92 -1.93 6.44
CA GLY A 155 -0.75 -2.80 6.36
C GLY A 155 -0.93 -4.12 7.11
N PRO A 156 -1.25 -4.09 8.41
CA PRO A 156 -1.52 -5.30 9.19
C PRO A 156 -2.61 -6.19 8.60
N LYS A 157 -3.74 -5.62 8.16
CA LYS A 157 -4.85 -6.34 7.53
C LYS A 157 -4.41 -7.02 6.24
N MET A 158 -3.72 -6.30 5.36
CA MET A 158 -3.23 -6.81 4.09
C MET A 158 -2.27 -7.97 4.30
N VAL A 159 -1.26 -7.82 5.17
CA VAL A 159 -0.25 -8.87 5.43
C VAL A 159 -0.87 -10.10 6.10
N THR A 160 -1.75 -9.90 7.09
CA THR A 160 -2.41 -11.02 7.78
C THR A 160 -3.29 -11.82 6.81
N HIS A 161 -4.00 -11.14 5.90
CA HIS A 161 -4.79 -11.80 4.86
C HIS A 161 -3.88 -12.54 3.86
N ALA A 162 -2.85 -11.88 3.36
CA ALA A 162 -1.94 -12.45 2.36
C ALA A 162 -1.20 -13.70 2.86
N LEU A 163 -0.89 -13.73 4.15
CA LEU A 163 -0.15 -14.84 4.77
C LEU A 163 -1.05 -15.80 5.57
N HIS A 164 -2.36 -15.82 5.28
CA HIS A 164 -3.29 -16.69 5.99
C HIS A 164 -2.88 -18.18 5.92
N HIS A 165 -2.27 -18.60 4.82
CA HIS A 165 -1.81 -19.99 4.60
C HIS A 165 -0.67 -20.43 5.54
N VAL A 166 0.08 -19.49 6.15
CA VAL A 166 1.11 -19.76 7.16
C VAL A 166 0.69 -19.33 8.57
N ALA A 167 -0.53 -18.79 8.73
CA ALA A 167 -1.08 -18.40 10.02
C ALA A 167 -1.45 -19.63 10.86
N THR A 168 -1.44 -19.47 12.19
CA THR A 168 -1.95 -20.51 13.07
C THR A 168 -3.47 -20.58 12.98
N PRO A 169 -4.06 -21.79 12.86
CA PRO A 169 -5.53 -21.92 12.84
C PRO A 169 -6.19 -21.60 14.19
N ASP A 170 -5.42 -21.55 15.29
CA ASP A 170 -5.93 -21.33 16.64
C ASP A 170 -6.26 -19.87 16.97
N ILE A 171 -5.81 -18.93 16.14
CA ILE A 171 -5.98 -17.48 16.37
C ILE A 171 -6.61 -16.84 15.14
N SER A 172 -7.78 -16.24 15.32
CA SER A 172 -8.45 -15.43 14.32
C SER A 172 -8.18 -13.95 14.57
N THR A 173 -7.71 -13.24 13.55
CA THR A 173 -7.49 -11.77 13.61
C THR A 173 -8.68 -11.05 12.97
N HIS A 174 -9.17 -10.03 13.67
CA HIS A 174 -10.23 -9.13 13.23
C HIS A 174 -9.68 -7.71 13.18
N PHE A 175 -10.12 -6.93 12.20
CA PHE A 175 -9.67 -5.56 12.00
C PHE A 175 -10.88 -4.63 12.09
N VAL A 176 -10.81 -3.63 12.96
CA VAL A 176 -11.84 -2.61 13.16
C VAL A 176 -11.20 -1.25 12.98
N SER A 177 -11.64 -0.51 11.98
CA SER A 177 -11.04 0.76 11.61
C SER A 177 -12.05 1.91 11.54
N ASN A 178 -13.25 1.65 11.05
CA ASN A 178 -14.24 2.69 10.82
C ASN A 178 -14.94 3.09 12.12
N VAL A 179 -15.27 4.39 12.26
CA VAL A 179 -16.10 4.90 13.36
C VAL A 179 -17.58 4.51 13.18
N ASP A 180 -18.00 4.05 12.01
CA ASP A 180 -19.31 3.41 11.84
C ASP A 180 -19.38 2.16 12.74
N GLY A 181 -20.28 2.21 13.73
CA GLY A 181 -20.47 1.14 14.71
C GLY A 181 -20.76 -0.23 14.10
N ALA A 182 -21.23 -0.30 12.86
CA ALA A 182 -21.45 -1.55 12.15
C ALA A 182 -20.15 -2.35 11.94
N ASP A 183 -18.99 -1.69 11.86
CA ASP A 183 -17.69 -2.33 11.72
C ASP A 183 -17.35 -3.13 12.99
N LEU A 184 -17.42 -2.50 14.16
CA LEU A 184 -17.20 -3.15 15.44
C LEU A 184 -18.29 -4.19 15.75
N ALA A 185 -19.57 -3.86 15.54
CA ALA A 185 -20.70 -4.73 15.89
C ALA A 185 -20.60 -6.11 15.23
N ARG A 186 -20.25 -6.16 13.94
CA ARG A 186 -20.07 -7.43 13.22
C ARG A 186 -18.96 -8.31 13.79
N VAL A 187 -17.90 -7.71 14.31
CA VAL A 187 -16.82 -8.46 14.97
C VAL A 187 -17.29 -8.99 16.32
N LEU A 188 -18.03 -8.17 17.10
CA LEU A 188 -18.53 -8.56 18.43
C LEU A 188 -19.53 -9.71 18.39
N GLU A 189 -20.20 -9.94 17.25
CA GLU A 189 -21.07 -11.11 17.03
C GLU A 189 -20.29 -12.43 16.89
N GLN A 190 -19.00 -12.36 16.56
CA GLN A 190 -18.16 -13.52 16.23
C GLN A 190 -17.22 -13.92 17.37
N VAL A 191 -17.13 -13.12 18.44
CA VAL A 191 -16.12 -13.27 19.47
C VAL A 191 -16.72 -13.38 20.88
N ALA A 192 -16.02 -14.08 21.76
CA ALA A 192 -16.35 -14.15 23.18
C ALA A 192 -15.33 -13.34 24.02
N PRO A 193 -15.76 -12.53 25.00
CA PRO A 193 -14.85 -11.65 25.73
C PRO A 193 -13.72 -12.41 26.43
N GLU A 194 -13.98 -13.57 27.01
CA GLU A 194 -12.98 -14.36 27.70
C GLU A 194 -11.88 -14.97 26.82
N GLU A 195 -12.07 -14.99 25.49
CA GLU A 195 -11.14 -15.55 24.50
C GLU A 195 -10.61 -14.48 23.53
N THR A 196 -10.83 -13.19 23.84
CA THR A 196 -10.52 -12.07 22.94
C THR A 196 -9.42 -11.17 23.52
N LEU A 197 -8.45 -10.78 22.69
CA LEU A 197 -7.46 -9.73 22.95
C LEU A 197 -7.73 -8.55 22.02
N ALA A 198 -7.70 -7.33 22.55
CA ALA A 198 -7.74 -6.07 21.80
C ALA A 198 -6.34 -5.46 21.69
N ILE A 199 -5.94 -5.09 20.47
CA ILE A 199 -4.73 -4.30 20.20
C ILE A 199 -5.20 -2.90 19.78
N ILE A 200 -4.95 -1.89 20.60
CA ILE A 200 -5.31 -0.51 20.30
C ILE A 200 -4.11 0.18 19.68
N VAL A 201 -4.20 0.50 18.38
CA VAL A 201 -3.08 0.99 17.59
C VAL A 201 -3.31 2.43 17.16
N SER A 202 -2.59 3.36 17.80
CA SER A 202 -2.66 4.78 17.43
C SER A 202 -1.35 5.49 17.80
N LYS A 203 -0.71 6.15 16.84
CA LYS A 203 0.58 6.83 17.05
C LYS A 203 0.51 7.85 18.19
N THR A 204 -0.52 8.69 18.22
CA THR A 204 -0.75 9.72 19.25
C THR A 204 -1.62 9.25 20.41
N PHE A 205 -2.32 8.13 20.24
CA PHE A 205 -3.34 7.60 21.12
C PHE A 205 -4.54 8.55 21.36
N THR A 206 -4.79 9.41 20.36
CA THR A 206 -5.87 10.42 20.39
C THR A 206 -6.75 10.41 19.13
N THR A 207 -6.52 9.46 18.21
CA THR A 207 -7.29 9.34 16.98
C THR A 207 -8.75 9.03 17.28
N LEU A 208 -9.67 9.86 16.78
CA LEU A 208 -11.10 9.82 17.11
C LEU A 208 -11.69 8.42 16.92
N GLU A 209 -11.55 7.85 15.75
CA GLU A 209 -12.11 6.55 15.33
C GLU A 209 -11.58 5.44 16.24
N THR A 210 -10.27 5.39 16.40
CA THR A 210 -9.61 4.37 17.24
C THR A 210 -10.06 4.44 18.69
N MET A 211 -10.10 5.66 19.27
CA MET A 211 -10.47 5.84 20.68
C MET A 211 -11.96 5.60 20.92
N THR A 212 -12.83 5.93 19.95
CA THR A 212 -14.26 5.63 20.02
C THR A 212 -14.50 4.12 20.03
N ASN A 213 -13.91 3.40 19.06
CA ASN A 213 -14.03 1.94 18.99
C ASN A 213 -13.40 1.25 20.21
N ALA A 214 -12.26 1.74 20.71
CA ALA A 214 -11.61 1.18 21.89
C ALA A 214 -12.46 1.31 23.15
N ARG A 215 -13.13 2.46 23.36
CA ARG A 215 -14.06 2.66 24.49
C ARG A 215 -15.27 1.75 24.35
N SER A 216 -15.90 1.70 23.19
CA SER A 216 -17.05 0.82 22.94
C SER A 216 -16.70 -0.66 23.16
N LEU A 217 -15.51 -1.10 22.75
CA LEU A 217 -15.04 -2.46 23.01
C LEU A 217 -14.81 -2.69 24.51
N ARG A 218 -14.21 -1.74 25.25
CA ARG A 218 -14.03 -1.83 26.69
C ARG A 218 -15.37 -1.96 27.41
N ASP A 219 -16.35 -1.13 27.07
CA ASP A 219 -17.70 -1.17 27.65
C ASP A 219 -18.39 -2.52 27.38
N TRP A 220 -18.18 -3.08 26.17
CA TRP A 220 -18.69 -4.40 25.82
C TRP A 220 -18.07 -5.51 26.69
N PHE A 221 -16.76 -5.47 26.98
CA PHE A 221 -16.12 -6.42 27.89
C PHE A 221 -16.73 -6.36 29.28
N VAL A 222 -16.91 -5.15 29.86
CA VAL A 222 -17.50 -4.95 31.18
C VAL A 222 -18.96 -5.41 31.20
N ALA A 223 -19.75 -5.03 30.20
CA ALA A 223 -21.16 -5.45 30.09
C ALA A 223 -21.34 -6.96 29.96
N ARG A 224 -20.30 -7.68 29.47
CA ARG A 224 -20.28 -9.14 29.35
C ARG A 224 -19.64 -9.84 30.56
N GLY A 225 -19.38 -9.10 31.66
CA GLY A 225 -18.94 -9.64 32.93
C GLY A 225 -17.43 -9.73 33.14
N CYS A 226 -16.62 -9.12 32.28
CA CYS A 226 -15.19 -8.97 32.55
C CYS A 226 -14.99 -7.96 33.68
N PRO A 227 -14.35 -8.32 34.78
CA PRO A 227 -14.06 -7.35 35.86
C PRO A 227 -13.06 -6.30 35.36
N GLU A 228 -13.25 -5.03 35.75
CA GLU A 228 -12.39 -3.93 35.29
C GLU A 228 -10.88 -4.18 35.55
N HIS A 229 -10.54 -4.73 36.74
CA HIS A 229 -9.16 -5.05 37.08
C HIS A 229 -8.54 -6.15 36.18
N ALA A 230 -9.37 -6.95 35.51
CA ALA A 230 -8.93 -8.02 34.64
C ALA A 230 -8.81 -7.59 33.16
N LEU A 231 -9.23 -6.37 32.82
CA LEU A 231 -9.08 -5.82 31.45
C LEU A 231 -7.62 -5.79 31.00
N ALA A 232 -6.64 -5.70 31.90
CA ALA A 232 -5.22 -5.80 31.60
C ALA A 232 -4.83 -7.12 30.89
N LYS A 233 -5.63 -8.17 30.98
CA LYS A 233 -5.42 -9.44 30.25
C LYS A 233 -5.93 -9.40 28.81
N HIS A 234 -6.70 -8.38 28.46
CA HIS A 234 -7.45 -8.29 27.22
C HIS A 234 -7.11 -7.07 26.36
N PHE A 235 -6.33 -6.13 26.91
CA PHE A 235 -5.98 -4.92 26.19
C PHE A 235 -4.47 -4.72 26.17
N VAL A 236 -3.94 -4.50 24.97
CA VAL A 236 -2.57 -4.02 24.72
C VAL A 236 -2.63 -2.77 23.85
N GLY A 237 -1.66 -1.87 24.00
CA GLY A 237 -1.60 -0.63 23.27
C GLY A 237 -0.32 -0.52 22.43
N VAL A 238 -0.45 0.01 21.23
CA VAL A 238 0.68 0.33 20.35
C VAL A 238 0.67 1.84 20.08
N SER A 239 1.70 2.55 20.54
CA SER A 239 1.73 4.01 20.44
C SER A 239 3.17 4.58 20.52
N ALA A 240 3.34 5.81 20.00
CA ALA A 240 4.51 6.64 20.28
C ALA A 240 4.31 7.47 21.58
N ASN A 241 3.16 7.35 22.24
CA ASN A 241 2.83 8.07 23.47
C ASN A 241 2.38 7.08 24.57
N PRO A 242 3.30 6.37 25.24
CA PRO A 242 2.98 5.40 26.28
C PRO A 242 2.14 5.99 27.44
N ALA A 243 2.32 7.28 27.76
CA ALA A 243 1.59 7.93 28.84
C ALA A 243 0.07 7.97 28.58
N GLU A 244 -0.36 8.27 27.35
CA GLU A 244 -1.79 8.27 26.99
C GLU A 244 -2.36 6.84 26.95
N VAL A 245 -1.54 5.83 26.62
CA VAL A 245 -1.96 4.41 26.69
C VAL A 245 -2.27 4.00 28.12
N VAL A 246 -1.38 4.33 29.06
CA VAL A 246 -1.57 4.04 30.49
C VAL A 246 -2.76 4.82 31.06
N LYS A 247 -2.94 6.08 30.67
CA LYS A 247 -4.10 6.90 31.06
C LYS A 247 -5.44 6.33 30.58
N PHE A 248 -5.46 5.65 29.44
CA PHE A 248 -6.65 4.92 28.97
C PHE A 248 -6.99 3.71 29.86
N GLY A 249 -6.04 3.21 30.66
CA GLY A 249 -6.19 2.07 31.56
C GLY A 249 -5.53 0.78 31.08
N ILE A 250 -4.65 0.85 30.06
CA ILE A 250 -3.82 -0.28 29.65
C ILE A 250 -2.58 -0.32 30.55
N ALA A 251 -2.24 -1.52 31.06
CA ALA A 251 -1.07 -1.69 31.92
C ALA A 251 0.23 -1.32 31.19
N ALA A 252 1.19 -0.71 31.88
CA ALA A 252 2.44 -0.26 31.28
C ALA A 252 3.23 -1.40 30.59
N ASP A 253 3.20 -2.62 31.16
CA ASP A 253 3.85 -3.79 30.58
C ASP A 253 3.21 -4.24 29.25
N ASN A 254 1.97 -3.83 28.99
CA ASN A 254 1.19 -4.13 27.79
C ASN A 254 1.28 -3.03 26.74
N VAL A 255 2.15 -2.05 26.91
CA VAL A 255 2.42 -0.99 25.92
C VAL A 255 3.55 -1.43 25.02
N PHE A 256 3.32 -1.41 23.71
CA PHE A 256 4.33 -1.65 22.67
C PHE A 256 4.64 -0.33 21.99
N GLU A 257 5.92 0.02 21.92
CA GLU A 257 6.35 1.32 21.43
C GLU A 257 6.52 1.35 19.91
N MET A 258 6.08 2.44 19.30
CA MET A 258 6.49 2.89 17.98
C MET A 258 7.08 4.30 18.11
N TRP A 259 7.82 4.74 17.10
CA TRP A 259 8.60 5.97 17.23
C TRP A 259 8.15 7.04 16.22
N ASP A 260 8.46 8.29 16.50
CA ASP A 260 8.08 9.45 15.68
C ASP A 260 8.67 9.41 14.26
N TRP A 261 9.83 8.83 14.10
CA TRP A 261 10.50 8.63 12.82
C TRP A 261 9.88 7.50 11.97
N VAL A 262 8.82 6.84 12.44
CA VAL A 262 8.03 5.87 11.68
C VAL A 262 6.77 6.56 11.18
N GLY A 263 6.66 6.74 9.86
CA GLY A 263 5.42 7.21 9.21
C GLY A 263 4.31 6.16 9.30
N GLY A 264 3.04 6.59 9.47
CA GLY A 264 1.90 5.67 9.64
C GLY A 264 1.79 4.62 8.54
N ARG A 265 1.80 5.02 7.27
CA ARG A 265 1.69 4.12 6.10
C ARG A 265 2.92 3.24 5.84
N TYR A 266 4.02 3.48 6.57
CA TYR A 266 5.26 2.71 6.55
C TYR A 266 5.47 1.89 7.84
N SER A 267 4.44 1.79 8.71
CA SER A 267 4.62 1.35 10.11
C SER A 267 4.45 -0.15 10.35
N LEU A 268 3.98 -0.92 9.38
CA LEU A 268 3.68 -2.35 9.57
C LEU A 268 4.89 -3.19 10.07
N TRP A 269 6.10 -2.69 9.87
CA TRP A 269 7.37 -3.30 10.30
C TRP A 269 7.68 -3.10 11.79
N SER A 270 6.99 -2.15 12.45
CA SER A 270 7.13 -1.79 13.87
C SER A 270 6.18 -2.60 14.76
N ALA A 271 5.96 -2.16 15.99
CA ALA A 271 4.95 -2.72 16.89
C ALA A 271 3.52 -2.68 16.32
N VAL A 272 3.25 -1.83 15.32
CA VAL A 272 1.99 -1.85 14.55
C VAL A 272 1.73 -3.22 13.91
N GLY A 273 2.78 -3.97 13.57
CA GLY A 273 2.69 -5.35 13.08
C GLY A 273 2.47 -6.42 14.15
N LEU A 274 2.16 -6.06 15.39
CA LEU A 274 1.93 -7.05 16.46
C LEU A 274 0.80 -8.03 16.11
N SER A 275 -0.29 -7.56 15.49
CA SER A 275 -1.36 -8.44 15.02
C SER A 275 -0.89 -9.44 13.95
N ILE A 276 0.03 -9.03 13.07
CA ILE A 276 0.68 -9.91 12.10
C ILE A 276 1.49 -10.98 12.85
N MET A 277 2.37 -10.56 13.77
CA MET A 277 3.22 -11.48 14.53
C MET A 277 2.39 -12.48 15.35
N LEU A 278 1.25 -12.08 15.90
CA LEU A 278 0.32 -12.98 16.59
C LEU A 278 -0.29 -14.02 15.63
N ALA A 279 -0.63 -13.63 14.43
CA ALA A 279 -1.21 -14.51 13.43
C ALA A 279 -0.19 -15.52 12.88
N ILE A 280 0.94 -15.04 12.33
CA ILE A 280 1.90 -15.89 11.61
C ILE A 280 3.06 -16.41 12.47
N GLY A 281 3.27 -15.86 13.66
CA GLY A 281 4.38 -16.19 14.55
C GLY A 281 5.61 -15.32 14.36
N PRO A 282 6.47 -15.22 15.41
CA PRO A 282 7.66 -14.38 15.38
C PRO A 282 8.64 -14.73 14.26
N GLU A 283 8.87 -16.00 14.02
CA GLU A 283 9.82 -16.50 13.02
C GLU A 283 9.38 -16.11 11.59
N GLN A 284 8.09 -16.21 11.28
CA GLN A 284 7.54 -15.79 9.98
C GLN A 284 7.51 -14.26 9.85
N PHE A 285 7.33 -13.54 10.96
CA PHE A 285 7.44 -12.08 10.97
C PHE A 285 8.89 -11.64 10.70
N ASP A 286 9.88 -12.33 11.25
CA ASP A 286 11.30 -12.07 10.96
C ASP A 286 11.61 -12.34 9.47
N GLU A 287 11.04 -13.36 8.85
CA GLU A 287 11.16 -13.59 7.40
C GLU A 287 10.52 -12.46 6.56
N LEU A 288 9.38 -11.91 7.01
CA LEU A 288 8.77 -10.74 6.38
C LEU A 288 9.73 -9.52 6.40
N LEU A 289 10.33 -9.27 7.55
CA LEU A 289 11.34 -8.21 7.71
C LEU A 289 12.58 -8.47 6.84
N ALA A 290 13.06 -9.71 6.81
CA ALA A 290 14.22 -10.09 6.02
C ALA A 290 14.01 -9.89 4.52
N GLY A 291 12.83 -10.22 4.00
CA GLY A 291 12.49 -9.99 2.59
C GLY A 291 12.45 -8.49 2.24
N ALA A 292 11.89 -7.68 3.12
CA ALA A 292 11.91 -6.23 2.94
C ALA A 292 13.34 -5.67 2.98
N ASN A 293 14.20 -6.19 3.88
CA ASN A 293 15.61 -5.83 3.92
C ASN A 293 16.40 -6.28 2.68
N ASP A 294 16.03 -7.41 2.06
CA ASP A 294 16.62 -7.81 0.78
C ASP A 294 16.34 -6.79 -0.33
N MET A 295 15.12 -6.25 -0.38
CA MET A 295 14.75 -5.19 -1.30
C MET A 295 15.42 -3.86 -0.94
N ASP A 296 15.59 -3.54 0.36
CA ASP A 296 16.35 -2.37 0.81
C ASP A 296 17.80 -2.41 0.30
N ARG A 297 18.47 -3.57 0.45
CA ARG A 297 19.83 -3.76 -0.08
C ARG A 297 19.87 -3.63 -1.59
N HIS A 298 18.92 -4.24 -2.30
CA HIS A 298 18.83 -4.10 -3.74
C HIS A 298 18.65 -2.64 -4.15
N PHE A 299 17.76 -1.89 -3.49
CA PHE A 299 17.51 -0.47 -3.77
C PHE A 299 18.77 0.39 -3.51
N ARG A 300 19.49 0.11 -2.43
CA ARG A 300 20.72 0.84 -2.06
C ARG A 300 21.89 0.54 -2.97
N ASP A 301 22.10 -0.73 -3.31
CA ASP A 301 23.38 -1.22 -3.85
C ASP A 301 23.34 -1.42 -5.38
N ALA A 302 22.18 -1.65 -5.98
CA ALA A 302 22.07 -1.83 -7.43
C ALA A 302 22.18 -0.50 -8.20
N PRO A 303 22.88 -0.49 -9.35
CA PRO A 303 22.90 0.69 -10.20
C PRO A 303 21.50 1.01 -10.71
N LEU A 304 21.17 2.29 -10.92
CA LEU A 304 19.79 2.75 -11.26
C LEU A 304 19.23 2.04 -12.49
N GLU A 305 20.09 1.67 -13.46
CA GLU A 305 19.72 0.94 -14.68
C GLU A 305 19.20 -0.49 -14.44
N ARG A 306 19.50 -1.05 -13.28
CA ARG A 306 19.10 -2.41 -12.87
C ARG A 306 18.39 -2.40 -11.51
N ASN A 307 18.04 -1.23 -11.01
CA ASN A 307 17.38 -1.02 -9.73
C ASN A 307 15.86 -1.12 -9.92
N LEU A 308 15.28 -2.21 -9.47
CA LEU A 308 13.87 -2.54 -9.72
C LEU A 308 12.91 -1.45 -9.18
N PRO A 309 13.01 -0.99 -7.90
CA PRO A 309 12.19 0.12 -7.42
C PRO A 309 12.37 1.42 -8.21
N ALA A 310 13.62 1.74 -8.57
CA ALA A 310 13.92 2.95 -9.33
C ALA A 310 13.26 2.91 -10.72
N LEU A 311 13.43 1.81 -11.45
CA LEU A 311 12.83 1.66 -12.77
C LEU A 311 11.30 1.68 -12.74
N LEU A 312 10.69 1.01 -11.75
CA LEU A 312 9.23 1.03 -11.58
C LEU A 312 8.72 2.45 -11.30
N GLY A 313 9.41 3.20 -10.43
CA GLY A 313 9.08 4.60 -10.13
C GLY A 313 9.23 5.51 -11.35
N LEU A 314 10.33 5.38 -12.09
CA LEU A 314 10.65 6.18 -13.29
C LEU A 314 9.69 5.91 -14.45
N ILE A 315 9.30 4.64 -14.67
CA ILE A 315 8.28 4.27 -15.67
C ILE A 315 6.91 4.87 -15.26
N GLY A 316 6.60 4.91 -13.97
CA GLY A 316 5.41 5.60 -13.46
C GLY A 316 5.44 7.11 -13.80
N ILE A 317 6.57 7.79 -13.62
CA ILE A 317 6.77 9.19 -14.00
C ILE A 317 6.60 9.37 -15.51
N TRP A 318 7.15 8.46 -16.32
CA TRP A 318 7.01 8.48 -17.78
C TRP A 318 5.54 8.52 -18.22
N TYR A 319 4.70 7.67 -17.64
CA TYR A 319 3.28 7.69 -17.95
C TYR A 319 2.54 8.89 -17.35
N ARG A 320 2.86 9.26 -16.13
CA ARG A 320 2.18 10.36 -15.45
C ARG A 320 2.44 11.70 -16.11
N ASN A 321 3.69 11.99 -16.41
CA ASN A 321 4.13 13.32 -16.80
C ASN A 321 4.23 13.51 -18.33
N PHE A 322 4.50 12.46 -19.10
CA PHE A 322 4.63 12.58 -20.55
C PHE A 322 3.40 12.03 -21.30
N PHE A 323 2.84 10.90 -20.88
CA PHE A 323 1.60 10.39 -21.45
C PHE A 323 0.33 11.00 -20.81
N GLY A 324 0.44 11.74 -19.73
CA GLY A 324 -0.68 12.37 -19.03
C GLY A 324 -1.62 11.37 -18.35
N SER A 325 -1.16 10.17 -18.02
CA SER A 325 -1.95 9.15 -17.34
C SER A 325 -2.33 9.63 -15.93
N GLN A 326 -3.64 9.69 -15.65
CA GLN A 326 -4.16 10.16 -14.36
C GLN A 326 -4.40 9.01 -13.37
N SER A 327 -4.32 7.78 -13.83
CA SER A 327 -4.68 6.57 -13.10
C SER A 327 -3.61 5.51 -13.27
N TYR A 328 -3.41 4.70 -12.24
CA TYR A 328 -2.45 3.60 -12.18
C TYR A 328 -3.13 2.39 -11.54
N LEU A 329 -3.12 1.26 -12.23
CA LEU A 329 -3.80 0.04 -11.79
C LEU A 329 -2.80 -0.97 -11.25
N VAL A 330 -3.10 -1.55 -10.09
CA VAL A 330 -2.41 -2.72 -9.55
C VAL A 330 -3.37 -3.91 -9.57
N ALA A 331 -3.03 -4.93 -10.35
CA ALA A 331 -3.87 -6.10 -10.57
C ALA A 331 -3.14 -7.39 -10.13
N PRO A 332 -3.16 -7.75 -8.84
CA PRO A 332 -2.58 -8.99 -8.39
C PRO A 332 -3.42 -10.20 -8.86
N TYR A 333 -2.78 -11.15 -9.54
CA TYR A 333 -3.41 -12.44 -9.87
C TYR A 333 -3.14 -13.44 -8.74
N SER A 334 -3.64 -13.08 -7.58
CA SER A 334 -3.63 -13.87 -6.34
C SER A 334 -4.70 -13.30 -5.40
N GLU A 335 -5.66 -14.12 -4.97
CA GLU A 335 -6.69 -13.71 -4.01
C GLU A 335 -6.07 -13.37 -2.64
N ALA A 336 -4.97 -14.01 -2.29
CA ALA A 336 -4.22 -13.69 -1.07
C ALA A 336 -3.75 -12.21 -1.03
N LEU A 337 -3.51 -11.60 -2.20
CA LEU A 337 -3.12 -10.19 -2.31
C LEU A 337 -4.32 -9.22 -2.47
N HIS A 338 -5.54 -9.65 -2.08
CA HIS A 338 -6.78 -8.87 -2.23
C HIS A 338 -6.69 -7.45 -1.68
N TYR A 339 -6.09 -7.28 -0.51
CA TYR A 339 -5.97 -5.96 0.13
C TYR A 339 -4.72 -5.16 -0.28
N LEU A 340 -3.85 -5.71 -1.14
CA LEU A 340 -2.65 -5.00 -1.58
C LEU A 340 -2.99 -3.69 -2.33
N PRO A 341 -3.94 -3.65 -3.28
CA PRO A 341 -4.32 -2.38 -3.92
C PRO A 341 -4.80 -1.33 -2.91
N SER A 342 -5.60 -1.71 -1.92
CA SER A 342 -6.08 -0.78 -0.88
C SER A 342 -4.94 -0.24 0.00
N TYR A 343 -3.97 -1.08 0.35
CA TYR A 343 -2.75 -0.65 1.05
C TYR A 343 -1.94 0.34 0.19
N LEU A 344 -1.75 0.05 -1.09
CA LEU A 344 -1.00 0.90 -2.01
C LEU A 344 -1.71 2.22 -2.31
N GLN A 345 -3.04 2.30 -2.22
CA GLN A 345 -3.77 3.58 -2.30
C GLN A 345 -3.26 4.56 -1.26
N GLN A 346 -3.16 4.16 0.00
CA GLN A 346 -2.60 5.03 1.04
C GLN A 346 -1.12 5.26 0.81
N LEU A 347 -0.34 4.20 0.58
CA LEU A 347 1.11 4.32 0.43
C LEU A 347 1.49 5.31 -0.68
N GLU A 348 0.87 5.25 -1.85
CA GLU A 348 1.24 6.09 -3.00
C GLU A 348 0.55 7.46 -2.97
N MET A 349 -0.77 7.51 -2.78
CA MET A 349 -1.52 8.77 -2.92
C MET A 349 -1.30 9.71 -1.73
N GLU A 350 -1.22 9.19 -0.50
CA GLU A 350 -0.94 10.02 0.67
C GLU A 350 0.51 10.52 0.68
N SER A 351 1.45 9.73 0.14
CA SER A 351 2.85 10.14 0.00
C SER A 351 3.04 11.15 -1.12
N ASN A 352 2.56 10.85 -2.32
CA ASN A 352 2.91 11.58 -3.54
C ASN A 352 1.80 12.49 -4.08
N GLY A 353 0.60 12.46 -3.49
CA GLY A 353 -0.48 13.38 -3.83
C GLY A 353 -0.25 14.76 -3.23
N LYS A 354 0.79 15.46 -3.67
CA LYS A 354 1.25 16.74 -3.13
C LYS A 354 1.30 17.81 -4.21
N SER A 355 1.05 19.07 -3.81
CA SER A 355 1.13 20.24 -4.66
C SER A 355 2.25 21.22 -4.28
N ALA A 356 2.95 20.97 -3.18
CA ALA A 356 4.06 21.79 -2.71
C ALA A 356 5.40 21.03 -2.83
N ARG A 357 6.42 21.72 -3.31
CA ARG A 357 7.81 21.24 -3.31
C ARG A 357 8.42 21.34 -1.91
N LEU A 358 9.61 20.76 -1.76
CA LEU A 358 10.37 20.80 -0.51
C LEU A 358 10.73 22.23 -0.07
N ASP A 359 10.89 23.16 -1.01
CA ASP A 359 11.15 24.58 -0.74
C ASP A 359 9.88 25.40 -0.45
N GLY A 360 8.70 24.78 -0.44
CA GLY A 360 7.40 25.41 -0.19
C GLY A 360 6.76 26.05 -1.42
N THR A 361 7.40 26.05 -2.57
CA THR A 361 6.79 26.52 -3.83
C THR A 361 5.83 25.48 -4.40
N PHE A 362 4.84 25.91 -5.18
CA PHE A 362 3.90 24.98 -5.81
C PHE A 362 4.50 24.34 -7.06
N VAL A 363 4.15 23.07 -7.26
CA VAL A 363 4.48 22.34 -8.50
C VAL A 363 3.65 22.86 -9.67
N ASP A 364 4.24 22.87 -10.86
CA ASP A 364 3.60 23.21 -12.14
C ASP A 364 3.46 21.98 -13.08
N TYR A 365 3.58 20.80 -12.48
CA TYR A 365 3.45 19.49 -13.14
C TYR A 365 2.59 18.55 -12.27
N PRO A 366 1.93 17.56 -12.88
CA PRO A 366 1.17 16.57 -12.12
C PRO A 366 2.09 15.64 -11.33
N THR A 367 1.73 15.38 -10.08
CA THR A 367 2.37 14.42 -9.18
C THR A 367 1.59 13.08 -9.19
N SER A 368 1.39 12.39 -8.10
CA SER A 368 0.77 11.06 -8.02
C SER A 368 -0.39 10.83 -8.99
N ALA A 369 -0.44 9.65 -9.59
CA ALA A 369 -1.67 9.15 -10.23
C ALA A 369 -2.64 8.61 -9.17
N VAL A 370 -3.92 8.47 -9.53
CA VAL A 370 -4.90 7.74 -8.71
C VAL A 370 -4.55 6.25 -8.78
N THR A 371 -4.09 5.70 -7.68
CA THR A 371 -3.77 4.26 -7.55
C THR A 371 -5.02 3.50 -7.11
N TRP A 372 -5.31 2.41 -7.82
CA TRP A 372 -6.48 1.56 -7.55
C TRP A 372 -6.24 0.14 -8.08
N GLY A 373 -7.12 -0.79 -7.77
CA GLY A 373 -7.01 -2.12 -8.30
C GLY A 373 -7.90 -3.14 -7.61
N GLU A 374 -7.87 -4.35 -8.16
CA GLU A 374 -8.58 -5.51 -7.66
C GLU A 374 -7.88 -6.77 -8.17
N PRO A 375 -7.96 -7.89 -7.45
CA PRO A 375 -7.40 -9.15 -7.93
C PRO A 375 -7.98 -9.60 -9.28
N GLY A 376 -7.13 -10.12 -10.15
CA GLY A 376 -7.56 -10.98 -11.24
C GLY A 376 -7.94 -12.36 -10.69
N THR A 377 -8.99 -13.00 -11.22
CA THR A 377 -9.74 -12.66 -12.44
C THR A 377 -10.95 -11.72 -12.22
N ASN A 378 -11.29 -11.36 -10.98
CA ASN A 378 -12.47 -10.54 -10.66
C ASN A 378 -12.45 -9.22 -11.42
N GLY A 379 -11.34 -8.49 -11.39
CA GLY A 379 -11.17 -7.23 -12.11
C GLY A 379 -11.47 -7.32 -13.60
N GLN A 380 -11.20 -8.48 -14.25
CA GLN A 380 -11.52 -8.70 -15.67
C GLN A 380 -13.01 -8.56 -15.96
N HIS A 381 -13.86 -8.92 -14.99
CA HIS A 381 -15.31 -8.86 -15.11
C HIS A 381 -15.90 -7.55 -14.58
N ALA A 382 -15.06 -6.64 -14.07
CA ALA A 382 -15.48 -5.35 -13.53
C ALA A 382 -15.09 -4.18 -14.43
N PHE A 383 -13.84 -4.02 -14.80
CA PHE A 383 -13.34 -2.81 -15.46
C PHE A 383 -12.39 -3.04 -16.66
N PHE A 384 -12.03 -4.25 -17.02
CA PHE A 384 -11.13 -4.52 -18.16
C PHE A 384 -11.72 -4.09 -19.50
N GLN A 385 -13.05 -3.97 -19.63
CA GLN A 385 -13.69 -3.37 -20.80
C GLN A 385 -13.11 -1.96 -21.09
N MET A 386 -12.98 -1.12 -20.05
CA MET A 386 -12.39 0.21 -20.16
C MET A 386 -10.90 0.15 -20.51
N LEU A 387 -10.15 -0.78 -19.91
CA LEU A 387 -8.71 -0.92 -20.17
C LEU A 387 -8.43 -1.30 -21.61
N HIS A 388 -9.23 -2.19 -22.19
CA HIS A 388 -9.08 -2.65 -23.57
C HIS A 388 -9.58 -1.66 -24.62
N GLN A 389 -10.75 -1.04 -24.41
CA GLN A 389 -11.42 -0.24 -25.44
C GLN A 389 -11.61 1.24 -25.08
N GLY A 390 -11.48 1.62 -23.80
CA GLY A 390 -11.57 3.02 -23.39
C GLY A 390 -10.44 3.87 -23.99
N PRO A 391 -10.63 5.18 -24.18
CA PRO A 391 -9.63 6.07 -24.76
C PRO A 391 -8.47 6.38 -23.81
N THR A 392 -8.67 6.21 -22.49
CA THR A 392 -7.68 6.53 -21.47
C THR A 392 -6.58 5.45 -21.42
N ILE A 393 -5.32 5.88 -21.36
CA ILE A 393 -4.19 4.99 -21.09
C ILE A 393 -4.04 4.85 -19.58
N VAL A 394 -4.13 3.62 -19.07
CA VAL A 394 -3.89 3.25 -17.67
C VAL A 394 -2.71 2.30 -17.64
N PRO A 395 -1.56 2.70 -17.07
CA PRO A 395 -0.47 1.77 -16.79
C PRO A 395 -0.90 0.74 -15.75
N ILE A 396 -0.48 -0.51 -15.92
CA ILE A 396 -0.92 -1.63 -15.10
C ILE A 396 0.29 -2.40 -14.56
N ASP A 397 0.32 -2.63 -13.25
CA ASP A 397 1.15 -3.65 -12.64
C ASP A 397 0.34 -4.94 -12.47
N PHE A 398 0.63 -5.95 -13.27
CA PHE A 398 0.22 -7.32 -13.01
C PHE A 398 1.18 -7.94 -11.99
N ILE A 399 0.66 -8.63 -10.98
CA ILE A 399 1.47 -9.40 -10.03
C ILE A 399 1.10 -10.86 -10.18
N ALA A 400 2.04 -11.66 -10.67
CA ALA A 400 1.89 -13.08 -10.91
C ALA A 400 2.67 -13.88 -9.85
N VAL A 401 1.96 -14.61 -8.99
CA VAL A 401 2.54 -15.57 -8.07
C VAL A 401 2.64 -16.90 -8.81
N LEU A 402 3.85 -17.44 -8.99
CA LEU A 402 4.09 -18.60 -9.87
C LEU A 402 3.75 -19.93 -9.22
N THR A 403 3.90 -20.03 -7.90
CA THR A 403 3.59 -21.26 -7.13
C THR A 403 2.37 -21.01 -6.24
N PRO A 404 1.31 -21.83 -6.33
CA PRO A 404 0.11 -21.64 -5.52
C PRO A 404 0.33 -22.05 -4.06
N GLU A 405 -0.38 -21.38 -3.15
CA GLU A 405 -0.46 -21.70 -1.73
C GLU A 405 -1.58 -22.73 -1.39
N HIS A 406 -2.26 -23.28 -2.39
CA HIS A 406 -3.40 -24.19 -2.24
C HIS A 406 -3.24 -25.48 -3.07
N PRO A 407 -3.90 -26.60 -2.71
CA PRO A 407 -3.76 -27.88 -3.40
C PRO A 407 -4.64 -28.04 -4.66
N LEU A 408 -5.40 -27.02 -5.07
CA LEU A 408 -6.34 -27.12 -6.20
C LEU A 408 -5.61 -27.03 -7.55
N ALA A 409 -5.05 -28.14 -8.01
CA ALA A 409 -4.10 -28.22 -9.14
C ALA A 409 -4.61 -27.59 -10.45
N SER A 410 -5.93 -27.65 -10.76
CA SER A 410 -6.48 -27.14 -12.02
C SER A 410 -6.75 -25.62 -12.03
N HIS A 411 -6.70 -24.96 -10.88
CA HIS A 411 -7.03 -23.52 -10.75
C HIS A 411 -5.87 -22.63 -11.16
N HIS A 412 -4.69 -22.91 -10.62
CA HIS A 412 -3.53 -22.04 -10.76
C HIS A 412 -3.05 -21.85 -12.22
N PRO A 413 -2.95 -22.90 -13.07
CA PRO A 413 -2.60 -22.70 -14.47
C PRO A 413 -3.60 -21.79 -15.22
N LYS A 414 -4.89 -21.86 -14.87
CA LYS A 414 -5.92 -21.00 -15.45
C LYS A 414 -5.74 -19.55 -15.00
N LEU A 415 -5.39 -19.33 -13.74
CA LEU A 415 -5.14 -17.99 -13.20
C LEU A 415 -3.94 -17.33 -13.91
N LEU A 416 -2.81 -18.04 -14.00
CA LEU A 416 -1.62 -17.55 -14.70
C LEU A 416 -1.87 -17.32 -16.20
N ALA A 417 -2.60 -18.25 -16.85
CA ALA A 417 -2.97 -18.11 -18.25
C ALA A 417 -3.79 -16.82 -18.49
N ASN A 418 -4.73 -16.50 -17.60
CA ASN A 418 -5.49 -15.26 -17.67
C ASN A 418 -4.59 -14.03 -17.46
N CYS A 419 -3.71 -14.04 -16.46
CA CYS A 419 -2.76 -12.96 -16.21
C CYS A 419 -1.93 -12.62 -17.45
N PHE A 420 -1.28 -13.63 -18.02
CA PHE A 420 -0.39 -13.43 -19.16
C PHE A 420 -1.16 -13.08 -20.44
N ALA A 421 -2.32 -13.72 -20.68
CA ALA A 421 -3.17 -13.43 -21.83
C ALA A 421 -3.74 -12.00 -21.79
N GLN A 422 -4.10 -11.47 -20.61
CA GLN A 422 -4.56 -10.08 -20.49
C GLN A 422 -3.44 -9.10 -20.80
N SER A 423 -2.24 -9.32 -20.27
CA SER A 423 -1.07 -8.50 -20.60
C SER A 423 -0.74 -8.51 -22.10
N GLU A 424 -0.81 -9.68 -22.74
CA GLU A 424 -0.59 -9.82 -24.17
C GLU A 424 -1.68 -9.15 -25.01
N ALA A 425 -2.96 -9.37 -24.67
CA ALA A 425 -4.10 -8.78 -25.37
C ALA A 425 -4.12 -7.24 -25.27
N LEU A 426 -3.77 -6.68 -24.11
CA LEU A 426 -3.63 -5.24 -23.90
C LEU A 426 -2.52 -4.63 -24.77
N MET A 427 -1.41 -5.35 -24.95
CA MET A 427 -0.32 -4.95 -25.83
C MET A 427 -0.72 -5.01 -27.30
N LEU A 428 -1.25 -6.16 -27.75
CA LEU A 428 -1.52 -6.43 -29.16
C LEU A 428 -2.71 -5.63 -29.69
N GLY A 429 -3.82 -5.63 -28.97
CA GLY A 429 -5.10 -5.14 -29.47
C GLY A 429 -5.63 -5.96 -30.65
N ARG A 430 -6.59 -5.37 -31.36
CA ARG A 430 -7.14 -5.89 -32.62
C ARG A 430 -7.45 -4.72 -33.53
N THR A 431 -6.85 -4.68 -34.70
CA THR A 431 -7.08 -3.64 -35.72
C THR A 431 -8.49 -3.73 -36.30
N LEU A 432 -8.96 -2.67 -36.96
CA LEU A 432 -10.25 -2.66 -37.62
C LEU A 432 -10.35 -3.74 -38.72
N ASP A 433 -9.26 -4.02 -39.45
CA ASP A 433 -9.25 -5.04 -40.49
C ASP A 433 -9.28 -6.47 -39.90
N GLU A 434 -8.60 -6.70 -38.79
CA GLU A 434 -8.71 -7.94 -38.03
C GLU A 434 -10.13 -8.09 -37.44
N ALA A 435 -10.73 -7.00 -36.96
CA ALA A 435 -12.09 -6.98 -36.44
C ALA A 435 -13.14 -7.28 -37.53
N ARG A 436 -12.96 -6.76 -38.76
CA ARG A 436 -13.82 -7.08 -39.93
C ARG A 436 -13.81 -8.58 -40.24
N LYS A 437 -12.63 -9.21 -40.21
CA LYS A 437 -12.51 -10.66 -40.41
C LYS A 437 -13.23 -11.46 -39.34
N VAL A 438 -13.16 -11.02 -38.08
CA VAL A 438 -13.84 -11.66 -36.92
C VAL A 438 -15.36 -11.47 -37.02
N ALA A 439 -15.85 -10.29 -37.44
CA ALA A 439 -17.26 -10.03 -37.61
C ALA A 439 -17.91 -10.96 -38.64
N GLY A 440 -17.19 -11.26 -39.71
CA GLY A 440 -17.67 -12.09 -40.80
C GLY A 440 -18.58 -11.35 -41.80
N PRO A 441 -18.92 -12.01 -42.93
CA PRO A 441 -19.75 -11.41 -43.97
C PRO A 441 -21.11 -10.99 -43.46
N GLY A 442 -21.60 -9.81 -43.86
CA GLY A 442 -22.90 -9.26 -43.49
C GLY A 442 -22.98 -8.67 -42.08
N LYS A 443 -21.86 -8.63 -41.32
CA LYS A 443 -21.79 -8.06 -39.96
C LYS A 443 -20.71 -6.98 -39.84
N GLU A 444 -20.35 -6.33 -40.94
CA GLU A 444 -19.27 -5.33 -41.01
C GLU A 444 -19.51 -4.16 -40.04
N ALA A 445 -20.77 -3.83 -39.76
CA ALA A 445 -21.16 -2.80 -38.77
C ALA A 445 -20.68 -3.11 -37.33
N LEU A 446 -20.37 -4.37 -37.00
CA LEU A 446 -19.84 -4.75 -35.70
C LEU A 446 -18.33 -4.53 -35.60
N ALA A 447 -17.61 -4.39 -36.71
CA ALA A 447 -16.17 -4.32 -36.71
C ALA A 447 -15.60 -3.19 -35.81
N PRO A 448 -16.16 -1.96 -35.79
CA PRO A 448 -15.70 -0.93 -34.84
C PRO A 448 -15.83 -1.36 -33.37
N HIS A 449 -16.90 -2.07 -33.01
CA HIS A 449 -17.13 -2.58 -31.64
C HIS A 449 -16.21 -3.75 -31.27
N LEU A 450 -15.67 -4.44 -32.24
CA LEU A 450 -14.70 -5.54 -32.08
C LEU A 450 -13.25 -5.08 -32.19
N THR A 451 -13.01 -3.79 -32.40
CA THR A 451 -11.67 -3.19 -32.47
C THR A 451 -11.14 -2.89 -31.08
N PHE A 452 -9.90 -3.26 -30.83
CA PHE A 452 -9.17 -2.97 -29.60
C PHE A 452 -7.93 -2.15 -29.93
N PRO A 453 -7.75 -0.95 -29.39
CA PRO A 453 -6.59 -0.09 -29.71
C PRO A 453 -5.24 -0.77 -29.49
N GLY A 454 -5.14 -1.66 -28.50
CA GLY A 454 -3.88 -2.21 -28.06
C GLY A 454 -2.95 -1.14 -27.49
N ASN A 455 -1.64 -1.44 -27.51
CA ASN A 455 -0.59 -0.49 -27.09
C ASN A 455 -0.79 0.02 -25.64
N ARG A 456 -1.45 -0.81 -24.81
CA ARG A 456 -1.70 -0.54 -23.39
C ARG A 456 -0.52 -1.03 -22.58
N PRO A 457 0.10 -0.15 -21.78
CA PRO A 457 1.32 -0.50 -21.06
C PRO A 457 1.04 -1.40 -19.86
N THR A 458 1.86 -2.43 -19.70
CA THR A 458 1.83 -3.32 -18.55
C THR A 458 3.23 -3.63 -18.05
N THR A 459 3.38 -3.69 -16.73
CA THR A 459 4.53 -4.32 -16.05
C THR A 459 4.04 -5.62 -15.44
N THR A 460 4.82 -6.69 -15.53
CA THR A 460 4.50 -7.95 -14.83
C THR A 460 5.53 -8.20 -13.75
N LEU A 461 5.10 -8.11 -12.49
CA LEU A 461 5.90 -8.50 -11.33
C LEU A 461 5.76 -10.00 -11.12
N LEU A 462 6.87 -10.71 -11.09
CA LEU A 462 6.94 -12.15 -10.89
C LEU A 462 7.37 -12.42 -9.45
N VAL A 463 6.57 -13.22 -8.76
CA VAL A 463 6.78 -13.69 -7.39
C VAL A 463 6.79 -15.22 -7.43
N ASP A 464 7.90 -15.87 -7.14
CA ASP A 464 8.03 -17.33 -7.27
C ASP A 464 7.00 -18.07 -6.40
N ALA A 465 6.84 -17.66 -5.15
CA ALA A 465 5.81 -18.13 -4.21
C ALA A 465 5.49 -17.01 -3.23
N LEU A 466 4.24 -16.91 -2.79
CA LEU A 466 3.83 -15.94 -1.78
C LEU A 466 4.24 -16.46 -0.39
N THR A 467 5.38 -15.98 0.08
CA THR A 467 5.94 -16.26 1.41
C THR A 467 6.04 -14.95 2.21
N PRO A 468 6.24 -15.00 3.52
CA PRO A 468 6.53 -13.79 4.28
C PRO A 468 7.69 -12.99 3.66
N ARG A 469 8.76 -13.67 3.24
CA ARG A 469 9.94 -13.03 2.64
C ARG A 469 9.63 -12.33 1.31
N THR A 470 8.95 -12.98 0.40
CA THR A 470 8.61 -12.38 -0.90
C THR A 470 7.56 -11.28 -0.78
N LEU A 471 6.61 -11.40 0.17
CA LEU A 471 5.66 -10.33 0.48
C LEU A 471 6.37 -9.11 1.08
N GLY A 472 7.34 -9.31 1.98
CA GLY A 472 8.15 -8.24 2.53
C GLY A 472 8.91 -7.48 1.43
N ALA A 473 9.53 -8.20 0.50
CA ALA A 473 10.21 -7.61 -0.65
C ALA A 473 9.25 -6.83 -1.56
N LEU A 474 8.05 -7.35 -1.80
CA LEU A 474 7.03 -6.70 -2.64
C LEU A 474 6.54 -5.38 -2.02
N ILE A 475 6.32 -5.35 -0.72
CA ILE A 475 5.91 -4.12 -0.02
C ILE A 475 7.04 -3.08 -0.08
N ALA A 476 8.26 -3.47 0.24
CA ALA A 476 9.42 -2.58 0.21
C ALA A 476 9.72 -2.03 -1.20
N LEU A 477 9.47 -2.82 -2.25
CA LEU A 477 9.54 -2.38 -3.64
C LEU A 477 8.68 -1.12 -3.87
N TYR A 478 7.41 -1.14 -3.42
CA TYR A 478 6.50 0.00 -3.58
C TYR A 478 6.85 1.17 -2.65
N GLU A 479 7.36 0.92 -1.43
CA GLU A 479 7.85 1.98 -0.55
C GLU A 479 8.99 2.76 -1.21
N HIS A 480 9.95 2.06 -1.84
CA HIS A 480 11.07 2.70 -2.54
C HIS A 480 10.66 3.35 -3.86
N LYS A 481 9.72 2.75 -4.62
CA LYS A 481 9.09 3.39 -5.80
C LYS A 481 8.55 4.78 -5.44
N VAL A 482 7.85 4.89 -4.33
CA VAL A 482 7.28 6.14 -3.82
C VAL A 482 8.36 7.18 -3.55
N LEU A 483 9.46 6.80 -2.89
CA LEU A 483 10.60 7.69 -2.63
C LEU A 483 11.23 8.20 -3.94
N VAL A 484 11.44 7.32 -4.92
CA VAL A 484 12.01 7.70 -6.23
C VAL A 484 11.14 8.74 -6.92
N GLN A 485 9.85 8.50 -6.98
CA GLN A 485 8.90 9.43 -7.59
C GLN A 485 8.84 10.76 -6.84
N ALA A 486 8.75 10.73 -5.52
CA ALA A 486 8.74 11.93 -4.68
C ALA A 486 10.00 12.77 -4.87
N THR A 487 11.15 12.12 -5.00
CA THR A 487 12.43 12.81 -5.21
C THR A 487 12.47 13.50 -6.57
N VAL A 488 12.05 12.82 -7.64
CA VAL A 488 11.99 13.43 -8.98
C VAL A 488 11.00 14.59 -9.03
N TRP A 489 9.85 14.48 -8.34
CA TRP A 489 8.86 15.56 -8.23
C TRP A 489 9.21 16.64 -7.19
N ASP A 490 10.34 16.50 -6.49
CA ASP A 490 10.79 17.42 -5.45
C ASP A 490 9.74 17.68 -4.35
N ILE A 491 9.04 16.63 -3.91
CA ILE A 491 7.97 16.68 -2.90
C ILE A 491 8.33 15.88 -1.65
N ASN A 492 7.60 16.12 -0.55
CA ASN A 492 7.77 15.36 0.70
C ASN A 492 6.82 14.14 0.75
N PRO A 493 7.33 12.88 0.68
CA PRO A 493 6.47 11.70 0.74
C PRO A 493 6.12 11.25 2.17
N PHE A 494 6.59 11.94 3.22
CA PHE A 494 6.54 11.44 4.59
C PHE A 494 5.57 12.19 5.50
N ASP A 495 4.99 13.31 5.05
CA ASP A 495 3.93 14.05 5.73
C ASP A 495 2.54 13.79 5.12
N GLN A 496 1.48 14.36 5.75
CA GLN A 496 0.10 14.22 5.31
C GLN A 496 -0.78 15.43 5.71
N TRP A 497 -0.31 16.64 5.51
CA TRP A 497 -1.03 17.87 5.89
C TRP A 497 -2.43 17.98 5.27
N GLY A 498 -2.66 17.37 4.11
CA GLY A 498 -3.94 17.41 3.40
C GLY A 498 -5.12 16.80 4.15
N VAL A 499 -4.89 15.95 5.18
CA VAL A 499 -5.98 15.35 5.96
C VAL A 499 -6.34 16.14 7.23
N GLU A 500 -5.61 17.22 7.57
CA GLU A 500 -5.80 17.93 8.84
C GLU A 500 -7.03 18.85 8.84
N LEU A 501 -7.31 19.54 7.72
CA LEU A 501 -8.46 20.46 7.63
C LEU A 501 -9.79 19.75 7.87
N GLY A 502 -9.97 18.54 7.28
CA GLY A 502 -11.18 17.74 7.49
C GLY A 502 -11.40 17.35 8.95
N LYS A 503 -10.34 17.04 9.69
CA LYS A 503 -10.42 16.73 11.13
C LYS A 503 -10.83 17.94 11.96
N ILE A 504 -10.32 19.14 11.63
CA ILE A 504 -10.67 20.37 12.31
C ILE A 504 -12.16 20.67 12.09
N LEU A 505 -12.62 20.66 10.85
CA LEU A 505 -14.02 20.92 10.51
C LEU A 505 -14.96 19.85 11.06
N GLY A 506 -14.53 18.58 11.05
CA GLY A 506 -15.30 17.47 11.61
C GLY A 506 -15.67 17.66 13.08
N LYS A 507 -14.75 18.18 13.91
CA LYS A 507 -15.03 18.50 15.30
C LYS A 507 -16.09 19.60 15.47
N VAL A 508 -16.08 20.61 14.59
CA VAL A 508 -17.07 21.69 14.60
C VAL A 508 -18.45 21.13 14.21
N VAL A 509 -18.52 20.33 13.16
CA VAL A 509 -19.76 19.67 12.72
C VAL A 509 -20.30 18.73 13.81
N GLU A 510 -19.45 17.93 14.47
CA GLU A 510 -19.84 17.03 15.55
C GLU A 510 -20.45 17.80 16.74
N ALA A 511 -19.85 18.93 17.10
CA ALA A 511 -20.39 19.79 18.15
C ALA A 511 -21.77 20.33 17.78
N ASP A 512 -21.96 20.81 16.54
CA ASP A 512 -23.23 21.36 16.08
C ASP A 512 -24.30 20.27 15.84
N LEU A 513 -23.92 19.02 15.56
CA LEU A 513 -24.85 17.88 15.54
C LEU A 513 -25.46 17.61 16.93
N SER A 514 -24.71 17.88 18.00
CA SER A 514 -25.13 17.66 19.40
C SER A 514 -25.74 18.91 20.05
N ALA A 515 -25.63 20.11 19.43
CA ALA A 515 -26.11 21.37 19.97
C ALA A 515 -27.65 21.53 19.86
N GLU A 516 -28.25 22.49 20.57
CA GLU A 516 -29.67 22.82 20.46
C GLU A 516 -30.03 23.49 19.12
N SER A 517 -29.10 24.25 18.55
CA SER A 517 -29.25 24.93 17.23
C SER A 517 -27.94 24.88 16.48
N VAL A 518 -27.98 24.99 15.16
CA VAL A 518 -26.79 25.15 14.30
C VAL A 518 -26.51 26.65 14.18
N ASP A 519 -25.23 27.02 14.35
CA ASP A 519 -24.81 28.39 14.06
C ASP A 519 -24.51 28.54 12.55
N PRO A 520 -25.36 29.27 11.80
CA PRO A 520 -25.19 29.40 10.35
C PRO A 520 -23.95 30.22 9.96
N ALA A 521 -23.29 30.89 10.89
CA ALA A 521 -22.07 31.63 10.64
C ALA A 521 -20.82 30.73 10.58
N LYS A 522 -20.91 29.48 11.09
CA LYS A 522 -19.79 28.52 11.10
C LYS A 522 -19.67 27.65 9.85
N HIS A 523 -20.76 27.56 9.08
CA HIS A 523 -20.86 26.65 7.95
C HIS A 523 -21.43 27.33 6.72
N ASP A 524 -21.14 26.79 5.55
CA ASP A 524 -21.86 27.14 4.33
C ASP A 524 -23.33 26.63 4.40
N SER A 525 -24.18 27.15 3.51
CA SER A 525 -25.61 26.83 3.52
C SER A 525 -25.91 25.35 3.30
N SER A 526 -25.10 24.65 2.51
CA SER A 526 -25.26 23.21 2.28
C SER A 526 -24.95 22.42 3.54
N THR A 527 -23.80 22.67 4.17
CA THR A 527 -23.38 22.00 5.40
C THR A 527 -24.38 22.25 6.52
N THR A 528 -24.86 23.50 6.70
CA THR A 528 -25.92 23.85 7.67
C THR A 528 -27.17 23.01 7.48
N ALA A 529 -27.70 22.96 6.25
CA ALA A 529 -28.91 22.18 5.93
C ALA A 529 -28.72 20.67 6.17
N LEU A 530 -27.54 20.12 5.89
CA LEU A 530 -27.22 18.72 6.13
C LEU A 530 -27.18 18.40 7.62
N ILE A 531 -26.56 19.27 8.44
CA ILE A 531 -26.52 19.14 9.90
C ILE A 531 -27.95 19.17 10.49
N GLU A 532 -28.78 20.14 10.08
CA GLU A 532 -30.16 20.27 10.56
C GLU A 532 -30.98 19.01 10.24
N ARG A 533 -30.83 18.47 9.03
CA ARG A 533 -31.53 17.25 8.61
C ARG A 533 -31.05 16.02 9.41
N ALA A 534 -29.76 15.89 9.64
CA ALA A 534 -29.19 14.81 10.45
C ALA A 534 -29.66 14.88 11.89
N ARG A 535 -29.67 16.06 12.51
CA ARG A 535 -30.18 16.29 13.86
C ARG A 535 -31.66 15.91 14.01
N ALA A 536 -32.47 16.23 13.00
CA ALA A 536 -33.89 15.84 13.01
C ALA A 536 -34.09 14.32 12.98
N ALA A 537 -33.16 13.58 12.35
CA ALA A 537 -33.16 12.11 12.34
C ALA A 537 -32.64 11.51 13.65
N LEU A 538 -31.59 12.08 14.23
CA LEU A 538 -30.97 11.60 15.49
C LEU A 538 -31.86 11.83 16.74
N LYS A 539 -32.81 12.74 16.68
CA LYS A 539 -33.79 13.00 17.77
C LYS A 539 -35.01 12.06 17.76
N ARG A 540 -35.12 11.19 16.76
CA ARG A 540 -36.17 10.16 16.65
C ARG A 540 -35.73 8.86 17.32
#